data_8dcfd271266756e06c67df402540d614
#
_entry.id   8dcfd271266756e06c67df402540d614
#
_cell.length_a   1.000
_cell.length_b   1.000
_cell.length_c   1.000
_cell.angle_alpha   90.00
_cell.angle_beta   90.00
_cell.angle_gamma   90.00
#
_symmetry.space_group_name_H-M   'P 1'
#
loop_
_entity.id
_entity.type
_entity.pdbx_description
1 polymer ?
#
loop_
_entity_poly.entity_id
_entity_poly.type
_entity_poly.pdbx_seq_one_letter_code
_entity_poly.pdbx_strand_id
1 'polypeptide(L)'
;MPRSARPNLGSIRGGVLRRCRRAWALLRDRGPSQIQFWFIALIIGSAAGFAALLFRKGIERLQAFLYGTEDVQHLHSFAESLPWYWILIIPIVGGLVVGLILHKFTPDARARSVADVILGAAMQDGRVEARAGLASAAASMITLSSGGSSGREGPVVHLAGVISTWVSDKIAADGITGRDLLGCAVAAAVSASFNAPIAGALFALEVVLRHFAVHAFAPIVIASAVGTVINRLEYGGVTEFALPAASELAFYVE
;
A
#
# COMPACT_ATOMS: atom_id res chain seq x y z
N MET A 1 34.25 9.96 50.62
CA MET A 1 33.15 9.46 49.78
C MET A 1 33.06 10.33 48.54
N PRO A 2 33.36 9.84 47.34
CA PRO A 2 33.25 10.64 46.11
C PRO A 2 31.79 10.66 45.63
N ARG A 3 31.25 11.86 45.37
CA ARG A 3 29.91 12.10 44.81
C ARG A 3 29.85 11.54 43.37
N SER A 4 28.99 10.57 43.13
CA SER A 4 28.65 10.08 41.80
C SER A 4 28.00 11.18 40.95
N ALA A 5 28.69 11.63 39.93
CA ALA A 5 28.16 12.58 38.96
C ALA A 5 27.07 11.87 38.14
N ARG A 6 25.82 12.33 38.27
CA ARG A 6 24.72 11.89 37.43
C ARG A 6 24.94 12.35 35.99
N PRO A 7 24.82 11.47 34.99
CA PRO A 7 25.01 11.89 33.60
C PRO A 7 23.90 12.87 33.20
N ASN A 8 24.30 13.96 32.61
CA ASN A 8 23.42 15.07 32.22
C ASN A 8 22.60 14.62 30.97
N LEU A 9 21.33 14.26 31.17
CA LEU A 9 20.38 13.81 30.13
C LEU A 9 20.26 14.77 28.94
N GLY A 10 20.53 16.06 29.13
CA GLY A 10 20.55 17.07 28.07
C GLY A 10 21.68 16.89 27.07
N SER A 11 22.87 16.40 27.52
CA SER A 11 24.02 16.17 26.65
C SER A 11 23.85 14.93 25.76
N ILE A 12 23.14 13.94 26.26
CA ILE A 12 22.85 12.68 25.53
C ILE A 12 21.83 12.96 24.39
N ARG A 13 20.76 13.70 24.66
CA ARG A 13 19.77 14.11 23.63
C ARG A 13 20.40 14.95 22.52
N GLY A 14 21.26 15.90 22.84
CA GLY A 14 21.98 16.73 21.86
C GLY A 14 22.99 15.93 21.03
N GLY A 15 23.58 14.84 21.58
CA GLY A 15 24.48 13.94 20.90
C GLY A 15 23.76 13.04 19.90
N VAL A 16 22.61 12.49 20.27
CA VAL A 16 21.78 11.62 19.42
C VAL A 16 21.24 12.42 18.23
N LEU A 17 20.65 13.59 18.46
CA LEU A 17 20.14 14.47 17.40
C LEU A 17 21.22 14.87 16.39
N ARG A 18 22.44 15.18 16.85
CA ARG A 18 23.57 15.50 15.96
C ARG A 18 24.04 14.30 15.15
N ARG A 19 24.03 13.09 15.74
CA ARG A 19 24.35 11.85 15.03
C ARG A 19 23.30 11.51 13.97
N CYS A 20 22.01 11.63 14.31
CA CYS A 20 20.92 11.46 13.36
C CYS A 20 20.99 12.47 12.19
N ARG A 21 21.26 13.75 12.47
CA ARG A 21 21.43 14.77 11.40
C ARG A 21 22.65 14.48 10.51
N ARG A 22 23.78 14.01 11.07
CA ARG A 22 24.96 13.62 10.27
C ARG A 22 24.71 12.37 9.45
N ALA A 23 24.05 11.35 10.01
CA ALA A 23 23.67 10.14 9.28
C ALA A 23 22.72 10.50 8.13
N TRP A 24 21.76 11.40 8.38
CA TRP A 24 20.84 11.89 7.37
C TRP A 24 21.54 12.66 6.23
N ALA A 25 22.51 13.54 6.57
CA ALA A 25 23.31 14.23 5.56
C ALA A 25 24.14 13.26 4.71
N LEU A 26 24.76 12.24 5.33
CA LEU A 26 25.53 11.24 4.61
C LEU A 26 24.68 10.38 3.67
N LEU A 27 23.43 10.04 4.08
CA LEU A 27 22.45 9.35 3.23
C LEU A 27 22.10 10.17 1.99
N ARG A 28 21.98 11.48 2.18
CA ARG A 28 21.60 12.40 1.10
C ARG A 28 22.75 12.64 0.10
N ASP A 29 24.01 12.65 0.57
CA ASP A 29 25.17 13.02 -0.27
C ASP A 29 25.83 11.80 -0.95
N ARG A 30 25.68 10.60 -0.40
CA ARG A 30 26.36 9.36 -0.91
C ARG A 30 25.41 8.25 -1.33
N GLY A 31 24.10 8.44 -1.17
CA GLY A 31 23.12 7.35 -1.27
C GLY A 31 23.19 6.38 -0.08
N PRO A 32 22.17 5.53 0.11
CA PRO A 32 22.14 4.57 1.19
C PRO A 32 23.16 3.43 0.95
N SER A 33 23.91 3.05 1.99
CA SER A 33 24.67 1.80 1.97
C SER A 33 23.68 0.61 1.89
N GLN A 34 24.14 -0.56 1.44
CA GLN A 34 23.29 -1.74 1.27
C GLN A 34 22.49 -2.08 2.55
N ILE A 35 23.11 -2.00 3.73
CA ILE A 35 22.43 -2.25 5.00
C ILE A 35 21.39 -1.17 5.31
N GLN A 36 21.70 0.09 5.06
CA GLN A 36 20.77 1.21 5.24
C GLN A 36 19.57 1.07 4.29
N PHE A 37 19.81 0.61 3.07
CA PHE A 37 18.75 0.37 2.09
C PHE A 37 17.77 -0.72 2.57
N TRP A 38 18.24 -1.79 3.21
CA TRP A 38 17.36 -2.82 3.79
C TRP A 38 16.48 -2.26 4.91
N PHE A 39 17.00 -1.38 5.77
CA PHE A 39 16.20 -0.71 6.79
C PHE A 39 15.17 0.24 6.19
N ILE A 40 15.53 0.96 5.12
CA ILE A 40 14.58 1.83 4.40
C ILE A 40 13.50 0.97 3.75
N ALA A 41 13.84 -0.15 3.12
CA ALA A 41 12.90 -1.10 2.55
C ALA A 41 11.91 -1.66 3.59
N LEU A 42 12.39 -1.97 4.80
CA LEU A 42 11.55 -2.41 5.91
C LEU A 42 10.57 -1.31 6.34
N ILE A 43 11.02 -0.07 6.46
CA ILE A 43 10.17 1.09 6.83
C ILE A 43 9.13 1.35 5.73
N ILE A 44 9.54 1.38 4.46
CA ILE A 44 8.64 1.57 3.32
C ILE A 44 7.65 0.41 3.22
N GLY A 45 8.12 -0.83 3.38
CA GLY A 45 7.29 -2.02 3.38
C GLY A 45 6.23 -1.96 4.48
N SER A 46 6.62 -1.54 5.69
CA SER A 46 5.68 -1.32 6.78
C SER A 46 4.64 -0.24 6.44
N ALA A 47 5.09 0.92 5.96
CA ALA A 47 4.19 2.02 5.61
C ALA A 47 3.20 1.63 4.49
N ALA A 48 3.68 0.96 3.44
CA ALA A 48 2.86 0.49 2.33
C ALA A 48 1.89 -0.62 2.75
N GLY A 49 2.34 -1.56 3.60
CA GLY A 49 1.48 -2.59 4.19
C GLY A 49 0.35 -1.99 5.05
N PHE A 50 0.67 -1.03 5.91
CA PHE A 50 -0.36 -0.30 6.66
C PHE A 50 -1.30 0.51 5.77
N ALA A 51 -0.81 1.14 4.69
CA ALA A 51 -1.66 1.86 3.74
C ALA A 51 -2.66 0.91 3.05
N ALA A 52 -2.21 -0.28 2.64
CA ALA A 52 -3.07 -1.31 2.07
C ALA A 52 -4.15 -1.78 3.07
N LEU A 53 -3.75 -2.02 4.33
CA LEU A 53 -4.66 -2.39 5.41
C LEU A 53 -5.68 -1.30 5.70
N LEU A 54 -5.24 -0.04 5.79
CA LEU A 54 -6.13 1.11 6.02
C LEU A 54 -7.10 1.32 4.86
N PHE A 55 -6.65 1.11 3.62
CA PHE A 55 -7.51 1.18 2.44
C PHE A 55 -8.62 0.11 2.49
N ARG A 56 -8.27 -1.14 2.82
CA ARG A 56 -9.23 -2.23 3.01
C ARG A 56 -10.23 -1.93 4.12
N LYS A 57 -9.75 -1.54 5.31
CA LYS A 57 -10.63 -1.14 6.43
C LYS A 57 -11.49 0.08 6.09
N GLY A 58 -10.98 1.00 5.28
CA GLY A 58 -11.73 2.14 4.79
C GLY A 58 -12.92 1.71 3.94
N ILE A 59 -12.73 0.74 3.04
CA ILE A 59 -13.82 0.16 2.24
C ILE A 59 -14.85 -0.51 3.17
N GLU A 60 -14.40 -1.39 4.07
CA GLU A 60 -15.29 -2.12 5.00
C GLU A 60 -16.12 -1.17 5.86
N ARG A 61 -15.50 -0.13 6.44
CA ARG A 61 -16.20 0.88 7.24
C ARG A 61 -17.18 1.72 6.43
N LEU A 62 -16.80 2.10 5.23
CA LEU A 62 -17.69 2.89 4.37
C LEU A 62 -18.87 2.04 3.87
N GLN A 63 -18.65 0.75 3.58
CA GLN A 63 -19.72 -0.20 3.28
C GLN A 63 -20.68 -0.34 4.48
N ALA A 64 -20.13 -0.58 5.68
CA ALA A 64 -20.92 -0.66 6.91
C ALA A 64 -21.78 0.60 7.14
N PHE A 65 -21.21 1.77 6.89
CA PHE A 65 -21.94 3.04 7.00
C PHE A 65 -23.04 3.20 5.95
N LEU A 66 -22.77 2.87 4.68
CA LEU A 66 -23.72 3.06 3.57
C LEU A 66 -24.89 2.08 3.64
N TYR A 67 -24.64 0.84 4.03
CA TYR A 67 -25.63 -0.23 4.07
C TYR A 67 -26.21 -0.47 5.47
N GLY A 68 -25.61 0.10 6.52
CA GLY A 68 -26.11 -0.04 7.90
C GLY A 68 -25.89 -1.43 8.52
N THR A 69 -24.90 -2.21 8.03
CA THR A 69 -24.56 -3.54 8.53
C THR A 69 -23.14 -3.60 9.03
N GLU A 70 -22.92 -4.29 10.15
CA GLU A 70 -21.56 -4.57 10.65
C GLU A 70 -20.93 -5.80 9.97
N ASP A 71 -21.74 -6.69 9.40
CA ASP A 71 -21.30 -7.89 8.71
C ASP A 71 -21.16 -7.65 7.20
N VAL A 72 -19.99 -7.16 6.81
CA VAL A 72 -19.65 -6.84 5.41
C VAL A 72 -19.43 -8.11 4.57
N GLN A 73 -19.14 -9.27 5.20
CA GLN A 73 -18.93 -10.53 4.48
C GLN A 73 -20.23 -11.09 3.88
N HIS A 74 -21.38 -10.80 4.53
CA HIS A 74 -22.70 -11.19 4.08
C HIS A 74 -23.52 -10.02 3.49
N LEU A 75 -22.80 -9.00 2.96
CA LEU A 75 -23.42 -7.79 2.40
C LEU A 75 -24.48 -8.10 1.34
N HIS A 76 -24.28 -9.14 0.51
CA HIS A 76 -25.25 -9.56 -0.51
C HIS A 76 -26.59 -9.97 0.11
N SER A 77 -26.56 -10.84 1.12
CA SER A 77 -27.80 -11.30 1.79
C SER A 77 -28.49 -10.17 2.55
N PHE A 78 -27.72 -9.23 3.10
CA PHE A 78 -28.27 -8.06 3.77
C PHE A 78 -28.87 -7.07 2.79
N ALA A 79 -28.26 -6.88 1.62
CA ALA A 79 -28.78 -6.00 0.56
C ALA A 79 -30.16 -6.43 0.06
N GLU A 80 -30.46 -7.74 0.07
CA GLU A 80 -31.80 -8.26 -0.27
C GLU A 80 -32.90 -7.78 0.70
N SER A 81 -32.54 -7.46 1.94
CA SER A 81 -33.48 -6.94 2.94
C SER A 81 -33.72 -5.43 2.85
N LEU A 82 -32.90 -4.70 2.07
CA LEU A 82 -33.01 -3.26 1.91
C LEU A 82 -34.13 -2.87 0.92
N PRO A 83 -34.79 -1.73 1.11
CA PRO A 83 -35.70 -1.17 0.13
C PRO A 83 -34.98 -0.95 -1.21
N TRP A 84 -35.63 -1.32 -2.32
CA TRP A 84 -35.06 -1.25 -3.66
C TRP A 84 -34.49 0.13 -4.04
N TYR A 85 -35.06 1.21 -3.52
CA TYR A 85 -34.61 2.57 -3.80
C TYR A 85 -33.24 2.86 -3.15
N TRP A 86 -32.90 2.26 -1.99
CA TRP A 86 -31.56 2.38 -1.38
C TRP A 86 -30.49 1.73 -2.25
N ILE A 87 -30.79 0.54 -2.77
CA ILE A 87 -29.87 -0.21 -3.65
C ILE A 87 -29.59 0.59 -4.92
N LEU A 88 -30.54 1.42 -5.38
CA LEU A 88 -30.39 2.28 -6.54
C LEU A 88 -29.66 3.61 -6.22
N ILE A 89 -30.01 4.26 -5.12
CA ILE A 89 -29.50 5.59 -4.75
C ILE A 89 -28.01 5.54 -4.36
N ILE A 90 -27.58 4.52 -3.60
CA ILE A 90 -26.19 4.41 -3.11
C ILE A 90 -25.19 4.47 -4.28
N PRO A 91 -25.26 3.64 -5.33
CA PRO A 91 -24.30 3.70 -6.43
C PRO A 91 -24.43 4.96 -7.29
N ILE A 92 -25.65 5.54 -7.44
CA ILE A 92 -25.84 6.80 -8.17
C ILE A 92 -25.12 7.95 -7.46
N VAL A 93 -25.32 8.10 -6.15
CA VAL A 93 -24.64 9.13 -5.36
C VAL A 93 -23.13 8.86 -5.30
N GLY A 94 -22.74 7.59 -5.10
CA GLY A 94 -21.34 7.17 -5.14
C GLY A 94 -20.65 7.55 -6.45
N GLY A 95 -21.27 7.25 -7.59
CA GLY A 95 -20.76 7.59 -8.92
C GLY A 95 -20.63 9.10 -9.14
N LEU A 96 -21.63 9.88 -8.69
CA LEU A 96 -21.57 11.34 -8.76
C LEU A 96 -20.38 11.91 -7.96
N VAL A 97 -20.20 11.44 -6.72
CA VAL A 97 -19.07 11.88 -5.86
C VAL A 97 -17.74 11.50 -6.49
N VAL A 98 -17.62 10.28 -7.02
CA VAL A 98 -16.41 9.81 -7.75
C VAL A 98 -16.13 10.69 -8.95
N GLY A 99 -17.13 11.00 -9.77
CA GLY A 99 -16.98 11.88 -10.92
C GLY A 99 -16.49 13.28 -10.54
N LEU A 100 -17.03 13.86 -9.47
CA LEU A 100 -16.62 15.16 -8.95
C LEU A 100 -15.16 15.14 -8.42
N ILE A 101 -14.76 14.08 -7.70
CA ILE A 101 -13.40 13.92 -7.19
C ILE A 101 -12.42 13.83 -8.36
N LEU A 102 -12.68 12.95 -9.32
CA LEU A 102 -11.80 12.78 -10.48
C LEU A 102 -11.72 14.05 -11.31
N HIS A 103 -12.84 14.72 -11.61
CA HIS A 103 -12.85 15.96 -12.36
C HIS A 103 -12.04 17.07 -11.69
N LYS A 104 -12.09 17.17 -10.35
CA LYS A 104 -11.42 18.25 -9.62
C LYS A 104 -9.93 17.97 -9.35
N PHE A 105 -9.54 16.73 -9.13
CA PHE A 105 -8.21 16.38 -8.61
C PHE A 105 -7.32 15.64 -9.59
N THR A 106 -7.86 15.11 -10.70
CA THR A 106 -7.07 14.46 -11.75
C THR A 106 -7.18 15.26 -13.04
N PRO A 107 -6.03 15.59 -13.69
CA PRO A 107 -6.02 16.46 -14.89
C PRO A 107 -6.82 15.89 -16.06
N ASP A 108 -6.85 14.57 -16.19
CA ASP A 108 -7.50 13.79 -17.25
C ASP A 108 -8.84 13.15 -16.82
N ALA A 109 -9.33 13.50 -15.62
CA ALA A 109 -10.54 12.94 -15.00
C ALA A 109 -10.53 11.40 -14.95
N ARG A 110 -9.33 10.77 -14.93
CA ARG A 110 -9.13 9.33 -14.96
C ARG A 110 -8.54 8.85 -13.63
N ALA A 111 -9.06 7.74 -13.11
CA ALA A 111 -8.46 7.07 -11.97
C ALA A 111 -7.07 6.51 -12.33
N ARG A 112 -6.10 6.69 -11.45
CA ARG A 112 -4.76 6.14 -11.58
C ARG A 112 -4.77 4.63 -11.29
N SER A 113 -3.92 3.91 -12.01
CA SER A 113 -3.86 2.45 -11.98
C SER A 113 -2.43 1.94 -11.85
N VAL A 114 -2.25 0.62 -11.88
CA VAL A 114 -0.92 -0.01 -11.94
C VAL A 114 -0.12 0.48 -13.13
N ALA A 115 -0.76 0.77 -14.27
CA ALA A 115 -0.08 1.26 -15.48
C ALA A 115 0.62 2.61 -15.22
N ASP A 116 0.02 3.49 -14.42
CA ASP A 116 0.64 4.78 -14.06
C ASP A 116 1.87 4.59 -13.15
N VAL A 117 1.86 3.56 -12.32
CA VAL A 117 3.01 3.18 -11.47
C VAL A 117 4.14 2.58 -12.31
N ILE A 118 3.81 1.73 -13.30
CA ILE A 118 4.78 1.20 -14.26
C ILE A 118 5.41 2.34 -15.07
N LEU A 119 4.60 3.31 -15.50
CA LEU A 119 5.10 4.50 -16.19
C LEU A 119 6.04 5.33 -15.30
N GLY A 120 5.67 5.51 -14.02
CA GLY A 120 6.52 6.16 -13.02
C GLY A 120 7.86 5.44 -12.82
N ALA A 121 7.84 4.10 -12.77
CA ALA A 121 9.05 3.29 -12.71
C ALA A 121 9.94 3.47 -13.95
N ALA A 122 9.34 3.49 -15.14
CA ALA A 122 10.07 3.53 -16.41
C ALA A 122 10.59 4.93 -16.78
N MET A 123 9.78 5.98 -16.55
CA MET A 123 10.00 7.31 -17.11
C MET A 123 10.24 8.41 -16.06
N GLN A 124 9.97 8.16 -14.78
CA GLN A 124 9.99 9.18 -13.72
C GLN A 124 10.83 8.77 -12.50
N ASP A 125 11.86 7.95 -12.73
CA ASP A 125 12.79 7.50 -11.67
C ASP A 125 12.11 6.90 -10.43
N GLY A 126 11.03 6.15 -10.66
CA GLY A 126 10.27 5.52 -9.58
C GLY A 126 9.32 6.47 -8.84
N ARG A 127 9.04 7.66 -9.39
CA ARG A 127 8.10 8.63 -8.80
C ARG A 127 6.72 8.53 -9.42
N VAL A 128 5.70 8.81 -8.61
CA VAL A 128 4.30 8.87 -9.03
C VAL A 128 3.65 10.14 -8.52
N GLU A 129 2.60 10.59 -9.21
CA GLU A 129 1.86 11.80 -8.86
C GLU A 129 1.02 11.60 -7.60
N ALA A 130 1.37 12.26 -6.50
CA ALA A 130 0.71 12.06 -5.21
C ALA A 130 -0.75 12.55 -5.20
N ARG A 131 -1.03 13.72 -5.77
CA ARG A 131 -2.36 14.34 -5.75
C ARG A 131 -3.40 13.49 -6.51
N ALA A 132 -3.08 13.13 -7.74
CA ALA A 132 -3.96 12.29 -8.55
C ALA A 132 -4.07 10.87 -7.99
N GLY A 133 -3.00 10.33 -7.40
CA GLY A 133 -2.99 9.02 -6.75
C GLY A 133 -3.91 8.95 -5.53
N LEU A 134 -3.83 9.92 -4.63
CA LEU A 134 -4.70 9.98 -3.45
C LEU A 134 -6.16 10.18 -3.84
N ALA A 135 -6.44 11.04 -4.83
CA ALA A 135 -7.78 11.26 -5.36
C ALA A 135 -8.34 9.97 -5.98
N SER A 136 -7.53 9.24 -6.74
CA SER A 136 -7.91 7.96 -7.35
C SER A 136 -8.17 6.88 -6.31
N ALA A 137 -7.38 6.84 -5.23
CA ALA A 137 -7.60 5.92 -4.13
C ALA A 137 -8.93 6.23 -3.41
N ALA A 138 -9.22 7.50 -3.13
CA ALA A 138 -10.49 7.91 -2.54
C ALA A 138 -11.68 7.59 -3.46
N ALA A 139 -11.58 7.87 -4.77
CA ALA A 139 -12.58 7.54 -5.76
C ALA A 139 -12.86 6.04 -5.83
N SER A 140 -11.79 5.21 -5.85
CA SER A 140 -11.92 3.76 -5.87
C SER A 140 -12.51 3.20 -4.57
N MET A 141 -12.16 3.78 -3.41
CA MET A 141 -12.76 3.42 -2.13
C MET A 141 -14.28 3.65 -2.16
N ILE A 142 -14.72 4.83 -2.63
CA ILE A 142 -16.15 5.16 -2.75
C ILE A 142 -16.84 4.24 -3.75
N THR A 143 -16.23 3.97 -4.91
CA THR A 143 -16.78 3.07 -5.93
C THR A 143 -17.02 1.67 -5.35
N LEU A 144 -15.99 1.09 -4.71
CA LEU A 144 -16.07 -0.26 -4.13
C LEU A 144 -17.07 -0.31 -2.98
N SER A 145 -17.17 0.75 -2.19
CA SER A 145 -18.09 0.80 -1.05
C SER A 145 -19.54 1.07 -1.46
N SER A 146 -19.77 1.71 -2.61
CA SER A 146 -21.14 1.96 -3.11
C SER A 146 -21.69 0.86 -4.03
N GLY A 147 -21.00 -0.30 -4.11
CA GLY A 147 -21.45 -1.45 -4.92
C GLY A 147 -20.95 -1.44 -6.36
N GLY A 148 -20.06 -0.50 -6.73
CA GLY A 148 -19.43 -0.51 -8.05
C GLY A 148 -18.35 -1.60 -8.14
N SER A 149 -18.29 -2.28 -9.30
CA SER A 149 -17.27 -3.29 -9.59
C SER A 149 -15.98 -2.61 -10.06
N SER A 150 -14.96 -2.62 -9.21
CA SER A 150 -13.64 -2.07 -9.51
C SER A 150 -12.56 -2.90 -8.81
N GLY A 151 -11.36 -2.93 -9.39
CA GLY A 151 -10.20 -3.56 -8.73
C GLY A 151 -9.67 -2.68 -7.59
N ARG A 152 -9.34 -3.31 -6.46
CA ARG A 152 -8.72 -2.63 -5.31
C ARG A 152 -7.20 -2.53 -5.43
N GLU A 153 -6.59 -3.32 -6.32
CA GLU A 153 -5.16 -3.46 -6.46
C GLU A 153 -4.49 -2.20 -7.03
N GLY A 154 -5.08 -1.62 -8.07
CA GLY A 154 -4.57 -0.41 -8.70
C GLY A 154 -4.38 0.76 -7.73
N PRO A 155 -5.42 1.14 -6.99
CA PRO A 155 -5.35 2.17 -5.96
C PRO A 155 -4.32 1.88 -4.86
N VAL A 156 -4.25 0.64 -4.38
CA VAL A 156 -3.31 0.24 -3.32
C VAL A 156 -1.86 0.32 -3.82
N VAL A 157 -1.58 -0.19 -5.02
CA VAL A 157 -0.26 -0.10 -5.66
C VAL A 157 0.14 1.36 -5.88
N HIS A 158 -0.80 2.22 -6.28
CA HIS A 158 -0.52 3.63 -6.48
C HIS A 158 -0.27 4.36 -5.14
N LEU A 159 -1.02 4.06 -4.07
CA LEU A 159 -0.76 4.58 -2.73
C LEU A 159 0.65 4.20 -2.24
N ALA A 160 1.07 2.95 -2.48
CA ALA A 160 2.42 2.51 -2.19
C ALA A 160 3.47 3.32 -2.98
N GLY A 161 3.19 3.60 -4.24
CA GLY A 161 4.02 4.47 -5.08
C GLY A 161 4.15 5.90 -4.52
N VAL A 162 3.06 6.47 -4.01
CA VAL A 162 3.07 7.80 -3.36
C VAL A 162 3.96 7.78 -2.11
N ILE A 163 3.88 6.73 -1.29
CA ILE A 163 4.74 6.56 -0.11
C ILE A 163 6.21 6.48 -0.53
N SER A 164 6.51 5.65 -1.55
CA SER A 164 7.86 5.54 -2.10
C SER A 164 8.38 6.88 -2.61
N THR A 165 7.59 7.62 -3.38
CA THR A 165 7.94 8.94 -3.88
C THR A 165 8.30 9.90 -2.75
N TRP A 166 7.46 9.95 -1.71
CA TRP A 166 7.72 10.81 -0.56
C TRP A 166 9.03 10.47 0.16
N VAL A 167 9.34 9.17 0.32
CA VAL A 167 10.62 8.75 0.92
C VAL A 167 11.79 9.06 -0.02
N SER A 168 11.68 8.76 -1.32
CA SER A 168 12.71 9.04 -2.34
C SER A 168 13.09 10.52 -2.36
N ASP A 169 12.11 11.41 -2.28
CA ASP A 169 12.34 12.85 -2.21
C ASP A 169 13.05 13.29 -0.92
N LYS A 170 12.74 12.62 0.20
CA LYS A 170 13.38 12.91 1.50
C LYS A 170 14.85 12.52 1.53
N ILE A 171 15.22 11.40 0.93
CA ILE A 171 16.61 10.92 0.89
C ILE A 171 17.37 11.39 -0.37
N ALA A 172 16.71 12.16 -1.25
CA ALA A 172 17.25 12.58 -2.56
C ALA A 172 17.76 11.36 -3.36
N ALA A 173 16.95 10.30 -3.43
CA ALA A 173 17.29 9.07 -4.12
C ALA A 173 17.54 9.33 -5.61
N ASP A 174 18.59 8.70 -6.16
CA ASP A 174 18.82 8.64 -7.59
C ASP A 174 17.78 7.77 -8.31
N GLY A 175 17.79 7.76 -9.65
CA GLY A 175 16.80 7.05 -10.43
C GLY A 175 16.76 5.54 -10.18
N ILE A 176 17.91 4.90 -9.94
CA ILE A 176 18.00 3.45 -9.64
C ILE A 176 17.42 3.19 -8.24
N THR A 177 17.89 3.92 -7.24
CA THR A 177 17.42 3.80 -5.86
C THR A 177 15.91 4.10 -5.75
N GLY A 178 15.42 5.11 -6.46
CA GLY A 178 14.00 5.45 -6.49
C GLY A 178 13.11 4.32 -7.04
N ARG A 179 13.55 3.67 -8.12
CA ARG A 179 12.87 2.50 -8.70
C ARG A 179 12.85 1.31 -7.74
N ASP A 180 13.97 1.02 -7.08
CA ASP A 180 14.06 -0.07 -6.13
C ASP A 180 13.17 0.17 -4.90
N LEU A 181 13.08 1.41 -4.41
CA LEU A 181 12.17 1.81 -3.34
C LEU A 181 10.70 1.67 -3.75
N LEU A 182 10.37 2.03 -5.00
CA LEU A 182 9.04 1.80 -5.56
C LEU A 182 8.71 0.31 -5.60
N GLY A 183 9.67 -0.52 -6.04
CA GLY A 183 9.53 -1.98 -6.03
C GLY A 183 9.25 -2.53 -4.63
N CYS A 184 9.97 -2.06 -3.61
CA CYS A 184 9.75 -2.44 -2.21
C CYS A 184 8.34 -2.07 -1.73
N ALA A 185 7.89 -0.83 -2.01
CA ALA A 185 6.57 -0.36 -1.61
C ALA A 185 5.44 -1.16 -2.27
N VAL A 186 5.55 -1.39 -3.59
CA VAL A 186 4.57 -2.17 -4.35
C VAL A 186 4.52 -3.62 -3.88
N ALA A 187 5.68 -4.26 -3.69
CA ALA A 187 5.75 -5.63 -3.19
C ALA A 187 5.02 -5.78 -1.85
N ALA A 188 5.25 -4.86 -0.91
CA ALA A 188 4.60 -4.88 0.39
C ALA A 188 3.08 -4.66 0.28
N ALA A 189 2.64 -3.73 -0.54
CA ALA A 189 1.22 -3.41 -0.72
C ALA A 189 0.44 -4.57 -1.36
N VAL A 190 0.99 -5.19 -2.40
CA VAL A 190 0.40 -6.36 -3.05
C VAL A 190 0.38 -7.56 -2.10
N SER A 191 1.49 -7.79 -1.39
CA SER A 191 1.58 -8.89 -0.41
C SER A 191 0.58 -8.72 0.74
N ALA A 192 0.39 -7.50 1.23
CA ALA A 192 -0.61 -7.20 2.24
C ALA A 192 -2.03 -7.39 1.71
N SER A 193 -2.29 -7.06 0.44
CA SER A 193 -3.62 -7.20 -0.17
C SER A 193 -4.02 -8.66 -0.37
N PHE A 194 -3.09 -9.53 -0.76
CA PHE A 194 -3.37 -10.92 -1.13
C PHE A 194 -2.87 -11.97 -0.12
N ASN A 195 -2.23 -11.54 0.97
CA ASN A 195 -1.55 -12.43 1.93
C ASN A 195 -0.53 -13.38 1.25
N ALA A 196 0.14 -12.90 0.21
CA ALA A 196 0.98 -13.69 -0.68
C ALA A 196 2.36 -13.04 -0.88
N PRO A 197 3.35 -13.27 0.02
CA PRO A 197 4.64 -12.57 -0.01
C PRO A 197 5.47 -12.88 -1.26
N ILE A 198 5.45 -14.11 -1.74
CA ILE A 198 6.20 -14.50 -2.94
C ILE A 198 5.60 -13.82 -4.18
N ALA A 199 4.28 -13.88 -4.33
CA ALA A 199 3.59 -13.26 -5.46
C ALA A 199 3.77 -11.74 -5.48
N GLY A 200 3.72 -11.07 -4.32
CA GLY A 200 3.95 -9.63 -4.22
C GLY A 200 5.36 -9.22 -4.62
N ALA A 201 6.38 -9.97 -4.20
CA ALA A 201 7.77 -9.74 -4.60
C ALA A 201 7.97 -9.94 -6.11
N LEU A 202 7.45 -11.03 -6.67
CA LEU A 202 7.53 -11.31 -8.10
C LEU A 202 6.76 -10.27 -8.93
N PHE A 203 5.57 -9.85 -8.48
CA PHE A 203 4.80 -8.79 -9.13
C PHE A 203 5.59 -7.49 -9.23
N ALA A 204 6.26 -7.08 -8.16
CA ALA A 204 7.08 -5.87 -8.19
C ALA A 204 8.26 -5.98 -9.16
N LEU A 205 8.95 -7.12 -9.19
CA LEU A 205 10.11 -7.34 -10.06
C LEU A 205 9.72 -7.48 -11.54
N GLU A 206 8.69 -8.30 -11.81
CA GLU A 206 8.33 -8.69 -13.17
C GLU A 206 7.41 -7.66 -13.84
N VAL A 207 6.38 -7.18 -13.13
CA VAL A 207 5.36 -6.31 -13.71
C VAL A 207 5.76 -4.84 -13.61
N VAL A 208 6.22 -4.38 -12.44
CA VAL A 208 6.46 -2.96 -12.19
C VAL A 208 7.86 -2.54 -12.61
N LEU A 209 8.89 -3.21 -12.12
CA LEU A 209 10.27 -2.87 -12.43
C LEU A 209 10.73 -3.45 -13.77
N ARG A 210 10.16 -4.58 -14.18
CA ARG A 210 10.48 -5.31 -15.42
C ARG A 210 11.96 -5.71 -15.52
N HIS A 211 12.63 -5.88 -14.39
CA HIS A 211 14.00 -6.39 -14.32
C HIS A 211 14.27 -7.09 -12.97
N PHE A 212 15.16 -8.09 -13.02
CA PHE A 212 15.59 -8.84 -11.85
C PHE A 212 17.01 -8.40 -11.47
N ALA A 213 17.11 -7.28 -10.76
CA ALA A 213 18.40 -6.82 -10.25
C ALA A 213 18.68 -7.51 -8.90
N VAL A 214 19.84 -8.17 -8.80
CA VAL A 214 20.23 -8.92 -7.59
C VAL A 214 20.27 -8.03 -6.36
N HIS A 215 20.67 -6.78 -6.50
CA HIS A 215 20.75 -5.81 -5.39
C HIS A 215 19.37 -5.40 -4.87
N ALA A 216 18.35 -5.36 -5.74
CA ALA A 216 16.98 -4.99 -5.39
C ALA A 216 16.17 -6.17 -4.85
N PHE A 217 16.55 -7.41 -5.15
CA PHE A 217 15.79 -8.61 -4.82
C PHE A 217 15.57 -8.77 -3.31
N ALA A 218 16.65 -8.74 -2.52
CA ALA A 218 16.57 -8.94 -1.07
C ALA A 218 15.70 -7.87 -0.36
N PRO A 219 15.89 -6.56 -0.59
CA PRO A 219 15.02 -5.55 0.02
C PRO A 219 13.55 -5.65 -0.41
N ILE A 220 13.26 -6.03 -1.66
CA ILE A 220 11.89 -6.25 -2.14
C ILE A 220 11.23 -7.42 -1.42
N VAL A 221 11.94 -8.54 -1.23
CA VAL A 221 11.45 -9.69 -0.47
C VAL A 221 11.22 -9.34 1.00
N ILE A 222 12.12 -8.59 1.63
CA ILE A 222 11.95 -8.10 2.99
C ILE A 222 10.69 -7.25 3.12
N ALA A 223 10.49 -6.27 2.23
CA ALA A 223 9.32 -5.41 2.23
C ALA A 223 8.03 -6.21 2.03
N SER A 224 8.03 -7.16 1.09
CA SER A 224 6.92 -8.07 0.82
C SER A 224 6.53 -8.91 2.04
N ALA A 225 7.50 -9.50 2.72
CA ALA A 225 7.28 -10.27 3.94
C ALA A 225 6.65 -9.41 5.05
N VAL A 226 7.18 -8.20 5.25
CA VAL A 226 6.65 -7.25 6.24
C VAL A 226 5.20 -6.86 5.93
N GLY A 227 4.86 -6.57 4.68
CA GLY A 227 3.49 -6.28 4.26
C GLY A 227 2.53 -7.43 4.59
N THR A 228 2.95 -8.66 4.31
CA THR A 228 2.19 -9.86 4.67
C THR A 228 2.00 -10.01 6.18
N VAL A 229 3.05 -9.78 6.97
CA VAL A 229 2.97 -9.85 8.45
C VAL A 229 1.93 -8.86 8.97
N ILE A 230 1.93 -7.63 8.48
CA ILE A 230 0.95 -6.60 8.88
C ILE A 230 -0.49 -7.04 8.58
N ASN A 231 -0.74 -7.60 7.40
CA ASN A 231 -2.05 -8.14 7.06
C ASN A 231 -2.45 -9.30 7.97
N ARG A 232 -1.52 -10.24 8.24
CA ARG A 232 -1.78 -11.40 9.11
C ARG A 232 -2.04 -11.05 10.57
N LEU A 233 -1.45 -9.99 11.07
CA LEU A 233 -1.71 -9.51 12.44
C LEU A 233 -3.15 -9.04 12.61
N GLU A 234 -3.80 -8.56 11.55
CA GLU A 234 -5.17 -8.05 11.59
C GLU A 234 -6.21 -9.11 11.16
N TYR A 235 -5.96 -9.79 10.05
CA TYR A 235 -6.92 -10.73 9.45
C TYR A 235 -6.55 -12.20 9.66
N GLY A 236 -5.46 -12.49 10.37
CA GLY A 236 -4.97 -13.85 10.54
C GLY A 236 -4.37 -14.45 9.28
N GLY A 237 -4.27 -15.77 9.26
CA GLY A 237 -3.72 -16.54 8.13
C GLY A 237 -4.70 -16.84 7.00
N VAL A 238 -5.87 -16.19 7.00
CA VAL A 238 -6.91 -16.43 5.98
C VAL A 238 -6.40 -15.96 4.63
N THR A 239 -6.45 -16.86 3.65
CA THR A 239 -6.21 -16.52 2.25
C THR A 239 -7.52 -15.99 1.63
N GLU A 240 -7.41 -15.07 0.68
CA GLU A 240 -8.57 -14.52 -0.05
C GLU A 240 -9.36 -15.62 -0.79
N PHE A 241 -8.69 -16.71 -1.14
CA PHE A 241 -9.27 -17.86 -1.82
C PHE A 241 -9.15 -19.08 -0.92
N ALA A 242 -10.24 -19.46 -0.28
CA ALA A 242 -10.35 -20.75 0.41
C ALA A 242 -10.79 -21.80 -0.62
N LEU A 243 -9.99 -22.86 -0.76
CA LEU A 243 -10.42 -24.02 -1.53
C LEU A 243 -11.47 -24.80 -0.71
N PRO A 244 -12.56 -25.27 -1.31
CA PRO A 244 -13.46 -26.20 -0.65
C PRO A 244 -12.69 -27.40 -0.10
N ALA A 245 -13.11 -27.94 1.04
CA ALA A 245 -12.49 -29.12 1.59
C ALA A 245 -12.55 -30.28 0.55
N ALA A 246 -11.50 -31.08 0.48
CA ALA A 246 -11.38 -32.16 -0.53
C ALA A 246 -12.57 -33.12 -0.57
N SER A 247 -13.35 -33.23 0.51
CA SER A 247 -14.59 -33.96 0.59
C SER A 247 -15.72 -33.39 -0.28
N GLU A 248 -15.71 -32.11 -0.61
CA GLU A 248 -16.72 -31.52 -1.49
C GLU A 248 -16.32 -31.59 -2.97
N LEU A 249 -15.03 -31.74 -3.26
CA LEU A 249 -14.53 -31.90 -4.64
C LEU A 249 -14.81 -33.31 -5.21
N ALA A 250 -15.02 -34.32 -4.37
CA ALA A 250 -15.33 -35.66 -4.81
C ALA A 250 -16.68 -35.77 -5.55
N PHE A 251 -17.59 -34.82 -5.38
CA PHE A 251 -18.90 -34.78 -6.05
C PHE A 251 -18.85 -34.26 -7.50
N TYR A 252 -17.73 -33.73 -7.96
CA TYR A 252 -17.61 -33.17 -9.31
C TYR A 252 -16.75 -34.02 -10.27
N VAL A 253 -16.30 -35.21 -9.84
CA VAL A 253 -15.39 -36.05 -10.62
C VAL A 253 -16.07 -37.38 -11.06
N GLU A 254 -17.35 -37.60 -10.74
CA GLU A 254 -18.21 -38.61 -11.38
C GLU A 254 -19.07 -37.94 -12.45
#